data_6d05aa89dc6734e16989d59035db65cd
#
_entry.id   6d05aa89dc6734e16989d59035db65cd
#
_cell.length_a   1.000
_cell.length_b   1.000
_cell.length_c   1.000
_cell.angle_alpha   90.00
_cell.angle_beta   90.00
_cell.angle_gamma   90.00
#
_symmetry.space_group_name_H-M   'P 1'
#
loop_
_entity.id
_entity.type
_entity.pdbx_description
1 polymer ?
#
loop_
_entity_poly.entity_id
_entity_poly.type
_entity_poly.pdbx_seq_one_letter_code
_entity_poly.pdbx_strand_id
1 'polypeptide(L)'
;MDKNMKILVVDDFSTMRRIVRNLLVELGFTNTLIQEADDGNNALTMLRSQPFDLVVTDWNMPNMTGIDLLRAIRAEPSLKGLPVLMVTAENNRDQIIAAAQAGVNGYVVKPFTAVTLREKLTKIFERIAASGASA
;
A
#
# COMPACT_ATOMS: atom_id res chain seq x y z
N MET A 1 -0.90 11.37 -11.89
CA MET A 1 -0.31 10.23 -11.15
C MET A 1 0.70 9.54 -12.05
N ASP A 2 1.91 9.39 -11.59
CA ASP A 2 3.00 8.81 -12.38
C ASP A 2 2.83 7.29 -12.52
N LYS A 3 2.69 6.81 -13.74
CA LYS A 3 2.51 5.38 -14.04
C LYS A 3 3.81 4.58 -13.98
N ASN A 4 4.94 5.26 -13.82
CA ASN A 4 6.26 4.64 -13.64
C ASN A 4 6.69 4.58 -12.17
N MET A 5 5.73 4.70 -11.26
CA MET A 5 6.00 4.49 -9.84
C MET A 5 6.40 3.06 -9.55
N LYS A 6 7.31 2.92 -8.59
CA LYS A 6 7.70 1.62 -8.06
C LYS A 6 6.78 1.27 -6.90
N ILE A 7 6.05 0.16 -7.04
CA ILE A 7 4.99 -0.24 -6.11
C ILE A 7 5.33 -1.58 -5.49
N LEU A 8 5.17 -1.68 -4.17
CA LEU A 8 5.30 -2.95 -3.45
C LEU A 8 3.91 -3.44 -3.04
N VAL A 9 3.54 -4.62 -3.48
CA VAL A 9 2.30 -5.30 -3.11
C VAL A 9 2.61 -6.35 -2.06
N VAL A 10 1.98 -6.23 -0.89
CA VAL A 10 2.24 -7.11 0.26
C VAL A 10 0.98 -7.87 0.62
N ASP A 11 1.03 -9.18 0.54
CA ASP A 11 -0.07 -10.08 0.90
C ASP A 11 0.51 -11.50 1.03
N ASP A 12 0.10 -12.25 2.02
CA ASP A 12 0.57 -13.62 2.22
C ASP A 12 -0.02 -14.60 1.21
N PHE A 13 -1.07 -14.20 0.51
CA PHE A 13 -1.76 -15.03 -0.48
C PHE A 13 -1.34 -14.62 -1.90
N SER A 14 -0.61 -15.51 -2.59
CA SER A 14 -0.05 -15.22 -3.92
C SER A 14 -1.11 -14.87 -4.97
N THR A 15 -2.26 -15.54 -4.91
CA THR A 15 -3.37 -15.25 -5.81
C THR A 15 -3.84 -13.80 -5.65
N MET A 16 -3.93 -13.31 -4.41
CA MET A 16 -4.35 -11.94 -4.15
C MET A 16 -3.30 -10.94 -4.63
N ARG A 17 -2.02 -11.22 -4.43
CA ARG A 17 -0.95 -10.35 -4.98
C ARG A 17 -1.07 -10.23 -6.49
N ARG A 18 -1.35 -11.34 -7.17
CA ARG A 18 -1.54 -11.34 -8.64
C ARG A 18 -2.74 -10.50 -9.04
N ILE A 19 -3.85 -10.61 -8.33
CA ILE A 19 -5.06 -9.83 -8.59
C ILE A 19 -4.77 -8.34 -8.47
N VAL A 20 -4.12 -7.92 -7.39
CA VAL A 20 -3.76 -6.51 -7.17
C VAL A 20 -2.80 -6.03 -8.26
N ARG A 21 -1.77 -6.82 -8.60
CA ARG A 21 -0.85 -6.50 -9.70
C ARG A 21 -1.61 -6.29 -11.01
N ASN A 22 -2.51 -7.21 -11.36
CA ASN A 22 -3.28 -7.13 -12.60
C ASN A 22 -4.15 -5.87 -12.65
N LEU A 23 -4.77 -5.51 -11.53
CA LEU A 23 -5.56 -4.28 -11.45
C LEU A 23 -4.69 -3.03 -11.64
N LEU A 24 -3.50 -3.01 -11.04
CA LEU A 24 -2.56 -1.90 -11.22
C LEU A 24 -2.10 -1.79 -12.68
N VAL A 25 -1.80 -2.91 -13.32
CA VAL A 25 -1.41 -2.93 -14.73
C VAL A 25 -2.57 -2.44 -15.60
N GLU A 26 -3.80 -2.86 -15.30
CA GLU A 26 -5.00 -2.38 -16.00
C GLU A 26 -5.14 -0.86 -15.90
N LEU A 27 -4.76 -0.27 -14.78
CA LEU A 27 -4.77 1.18 -14.59
C LEU A 27 -3.61 1.91 -15.28
N GLY A 28 -2.70 1.18 -15.90
CA GLY A 28 -1.59 1.74 -16.66
C GLY A 28 -0.24 1.74 -15.97
N PHE A 29 -0.14 1.19 -14.75
CA PHE A 29 1.15 1.08 -14.06
C PHE A 29 2.04 0.03 -14.72
N THR A 30 3.34 0.28 -14.72
CA THR A 30 4.32 -0.56 -15.40
C THR A 30 4.56 -1.86 -14.63
N ASN A 31 4.25 -3.00 -15.24
CA ASN A 31 4.33 -4.30 -14.58
C ASN A 31 5.71 -4.59 -13.96
N THR A 32 6.79 -4.24 -14.66
CA THR A 32 8.15 -4.51 -14.17
C THR A 32 8.54 -3.69 -12.94
N LEU A 33 7.80 -2.63 -12.65
CA LEU A 33 8.03 -1.78 -11.46
C LEU A 33 7.15 -2.18 -10.28
N ILE A 34 6.28 -3.17 -10.45
CA ILE A 34 5.45 -3.70 -9.37
C ILE A 34 6.16 -4.92 -8.80
N GLN A 35 6.53 -4.87 -7.54
CA GLN A 35 7.17 -5.98 -6.83
C GLN A 35 6.23 -6.51 -5.74
N GLU A 36 6.53 -7.70 -5.24
CA GLU A 36 5.67 -8.41 -4.29
C GLU A 36 6.47 -8.86 -3.08
N ALA A 37 5.81 -8.85 -1.92
CA ALA A 37 6.31 -9.44 -0.69
C ALA A 37 5.19 -10.27 -0.06
N ASP A 38 5.56 -11.37 0.58
CA ASP A 38 4.60 -12.32 1.14
C ASP A 38 4.30 -12.09 2.63
N ASP A 39 5.05 -11.22 3.29
CA ASP A 39 4.76 -10.80 4.66
C ASP A 39 5.39 -9.44 4.96
N GLY A 40 5.08 -8.91 6.16
CA GLY A 40 5.56 -7.60 6.56
C GLY A 40 7.07 -7.53 6.77
N ASN A 41 7.69 -8.60 7.23
CA ASN A 41 9.14 -8.64 7.44
C ASN A 41 9.89 -8.58 6.11
N ASN A 42 9.47 -9.37 5.12
CA ASN A 42 10.05 -9.33 3.79
C ASN A 42 9.81 -7.97 3.13
N ALA A 43 8.63 -7.39 3.33
CA ALA A 43 8.33 -6.05 2.83
C ALA A 43 9.31 -5.02 3.40
N LEU A 44 9.54 -5.01 4.71
CA LEU A 44 10.48 -4.07 5.33
C LEU A 44 11.89 -4.25 4.80
N THR A 45 12.34 -5.49 4.63
CA THR A 45 13.66 -5.77 4.05
C THR A 45 13.79 -5.14 2.66
N MET A 46 12.77 -5.30 1.81
CA MET A 46 12.75 -4.71 0.48
C MET A 46 12.73 -3.18 0.53
N LEU A 47 11.89 -2.61 1.40
CA LEU A 47 11.76 -1.16 1.54
C LEU A 47 13.06 -0.50 2.01
N ARG A 48 13.86 -1.20 2.81
CA ARG A 48 15.15 -0.71 3.30
C ARG A 48 16.25 -0.84 2.25
N SER A 49 16.11 -1.75 1.29
CA SER A 49 17.17 -2.04 0.31
C SER A 49 17.01 -1.30 -1.01
N GLN A 50 15.82 -0.78 -1.31
CA GLN A 50 15.56 -0.08 -2.58
C GLN A 50 14.40 0.91 -2.42
N PRO A 51 14.36 1.98 -3.25
CA PRO A 51 13.29 2.96 -3.14
C PRO A 51 11.97 2.43 -3.68
N PHE A 52 10.87 2.83 -3.04
CA PHE A 52 9.51 2.58 -3.49
C PHE A 52 8.70 3.87 -3.38
N ASP A 53 7.66 3.98 -4.20
CA ASP A 53 6.78 5.16 -4.22
C ASP A 53 5.42 4.91 -3.58
N LEU A 54 5.04 3.64 -3.41
CA LEU A 54 3.75 3.25 -2.86
C LEU A 54 3.83 1.83 -2.32
N VAL A 55 3.18 1.59 -1.19
CA VAL A 55 2.95 0.25 -0.65
C VAL A 55 1.45 -0.03 -0.66
N VAL A 56 1.06 -1.17 -1.22
CA VAL A 56 -0.30 -1.69 -1.14
C VAL A 56 -0.23 -2.96 -0.32
N THR A 57 -0.77 -2.94 0.90
CA THR A 57 -0.61 -4.05 1.84
C THR A 57 -1.94 -4.57 2.35
N ASP A 58 -2.04 -5.90 2.47
CA ASP A 58 -3.13 -6.54 3.18
C ASP A 58 -2.98 -6.28 4.69
N TRP A 59 -4.10 -6.33 5.41
CA TRP A 59 -4.10 -6.23 6.88
C TRP A 59 -3.71 -7.54 7.54
N ASN A 60 -4.36 -8.63 7.13
CA ASN A 60 -4.21 -9.93 7.79
C ASN A 60 -3.07 -10.74 7.16
N MET A 61 -1.93 -10.74 7.82
CA MET A 61 -0.76 -11.50 7.42
C MET A 61 -0.11 -12.14 8.65
N PRO A 62 0.54 -13.31 8.47
CA PRO A 62 1.26 -13.93 9.60
C PRO A 62 2.49 -13.12 9.97
N ASN A 63 2.96 -13.29 11.18
CA ASN A 63 4.18 -12.69 11.76
C ASN A 63 4.10 -11.18 11.96
N MET A 64 3.76 -10.43 10.92
CA MET A 64 3.60 -8.98 10.99
C MET A 64 2.35 -8.59 10.20
N THR A 65 1.35 -8.02 10.87
CA THR A 65 0.12 -7.55 10.23
C THR A 65 0.39 -6.29 9.41
N GLY A 66 -0.57 -5.94 8.53
CA GLY A 66 -0.47 -4.72 7.75
C GLY A 66 -0.38 -3.46 8.61
N ILE A 67 -1.10 -3.41 9.74
CA ILE A 67 -1.00 -2.27 10.65
C ILE A 67 0.37 -2.20 11.32
N ASP A 68 0.96 -3.34 11.67
CA ASP A 68 2.31 -3.38 12.24
C ASP A 68 3.35 -2.93 11.20
N LEU A 69 3.18 -3.34 9.94
CA LEU A 69 4.04 -2.88 8.85
C LEU A 69 3.92 -1.36 8.69
N LEU A 70 2.71 -0.83 8.69
CA LEU A 70 2.47 0.61 8.59
C LEU A 70 3.16 1.36 9.73
N ARG A 71 3.01 0.89 10.96
CA ARG A 71 3.67 1.50 12.12
C ARG A 71 5.19 1.49 12.00
N ALA A 72 5.74 0.38 11.51
CA ALA A 72 7.18 0.26 11.28
C ALA A 72 7.67 1.25 10.22
N ILE A 73 6.92 1.40 9.13
CA ILE A 73 7.23 2.37 8.07
C ILE A 73 7.25 3.79 8.64
N ARG A 74 6.24 4.15 9.43
CA ARG A 74 6.12 5.50 10.00
C ARG A 74 7.19 5.78 11.07
N ALA A 75 7.67 4.75 11.74
CA ALA A 75 8.72 4.89 12.78
C ALA A 75 10.11 5.05 12.19
N GLU A 76 10.34 4.67 10.95
CA GLU A 76 11.65 4.70 10.33
C GLU A 76 11.83 6.01 9.54
N PRO A 77 12.81 6.85 9.89
CA PRO A 77 12.95 8.19 9.27
C PRO A 77 13.05 8.16 7.75
N SER A 78 13.72 7.16 7.17
CA SER A 78 13.88 7.03 5.72
C SER A 78 12.60 6.59 5.01
N LEU A 79 11.61 6.06 5.74
CA LEU A 79 10.39 5.48 5.17
C LEU A 79 9.11 6.21 5.60
N LYS A 80 9.19 7.09 6.59
CA LYS A 80 7.99 7.62 7.26
C LYS A 80 7.01 8.36 6.35
N GLY A 81 7.48 8.90 5.23
CA GLY A 81 6.64 9.62 4.26
C GLY A 81 6.08 8.74 3.14
N LEU A 82 6.40 7.44 3.13
CA LEU A 82 5.99 6.54 2.07
C LEU A 82 4.47 6.35 2.05
N PRO A 83 3.79 6.58 0.92
CA PRO A 83 2.36 6.34 0.83
C PRO A 83 2.01 4.87 1.02
N VAL A 84 0.99 4.60 1.84
CA VAL A 84 0.51 3.25 2.12
C VAL A 84 -0.99 3.18 1.90
N LEU A 85 -1.42 2.24 1.06
CA LEU A 85 -2.81 1.86 0.87
C LEU A 85 -3.06 0.53 1.58
N MET A 86 -3.98 0.52 2.54
CA MET A 86 -4.36 -0.69 3.27
C MET A 86 -5.51 -1.39 2.56
N VAL A 87 -5.37 -2.69 2.33
CA VAL A 87 -6.39 -3.53 1.73
C VAL A 87 -6.84 -4.56 2.75
N THR A 88 -8.15 -4.72 2.96
CA THR A 88 -8.66 -5.64 3.95
C THR A 88 -9.97 -6.28 3.51
N ALA A 89 -10.25 -7.48 4.02
CA ALA A 89 -11.53 -8.15 3.80
C ALA A 89 -12.63 -7.64 4.74
N GLU A 90 -12.27 -6.85 5.74
CA GLU A 90 -13.21 -6.41 6.77
C GLU A 90 -13.43 -4.90 6.74
N ASN A 91 -14.70 -4.49 6.81
CA ASN A 91 -15.09 -3.09 6.96
C ASN A 91 -15.36 -2.82 8.44
N ASN A 92 -14.34 -2.99 9.26
CA ASN A 92 -14.41 -2.85 10.71
C ASN A 92 -14.02 -1.43 11.11
N ARG A 93 -14.93 -0.75 11.83
CA ARG A 93 -14.71 0.64 12.24
C ARG A 93 -13.45 0.80 13.09
N ASP A 94 -13.20 -0.12 14.02
CA ASP A 94 -12.04 -0.03 14.89
C ASP A 94 -10.73 -0.19 14.11
N GLN A 95 -10.72 -1.05 13.09
CA GLN A 95 -9.57 -1.20 12.21
C GLN A 95 -9.33 0.07 11.38
N ILE A 96 -10.41 0.67 10.86
CA ILE A 96 -10.30 1.91 10.07
C ILE A 96 -9.71 3.02 10.94
N ILE A 97 -10.20 3.16 12.17
CA ILE A 97 -9.69 4.15 13.13
C ILE A 97 -8.22 3.89 13.44
N ALA A 98 -7.84 2.64 13.74
CA ALA A 98 -6.47 2.28 14.04
C ALA A 98 -5.52 2.58 12.87
N ALA A 99 -5.96 2.30 11.63
CA ALA A 99 -5.17 2.60 10.44
C ALA A 99 -4.99 4.11 10.26
N ALA A 100 -6.06 4.88 10.46
CA ALA A 100 -5.98 6.34 10.38
C ALA A 100 -5.01 6.91 11.40
N GLN A 101 -5.08 6.43 12.65
CA GLN A 101 -4.18 6.86 13.73
C GLN A 101 -2.72 6.47 13.45
N ALA A 102 -2.51 5.35 12.77
CA ALA A 102 -1.16 4.91 12.40
C ALA A 102 -0.61 5.63 11.17
N GLY A 103 -1.40 6.47 10.51
CA GLY A 103 -0.93 7.29 9.39
C GLY A 103 -1.11 6.65 8.02
N VAL A 104 -2.15 5.83 7.84
CA VAL A 104 -2.46 5.28 6.52
C VAL A 104 -2.90 6.38 5.55
N ASN A 105 -2.56 6.23 4.27
CA ASN A 105 -2.94 7.19 3.24
C ASN A 105 -4.28 6.85 2.58
N GLY A 106 -4.65 5.60 2.58
CA GLY A 106 -5.92 5.14 2.03
C GLY A 106 -6.28 3.75 2.53
N TYR A 107 -7.56 3.40 2.39
CA TYR A 107 -8.11 2.16 2.89
C TYR A 107 -9.16 1.65 1.91
N VAL A 108 -9.08 0.39 1.53
CA VAL A 108 -10.03 -0.23 0.60
C VAL A 108 -10.42 -1.62 1.07
N VAL A 109 -11.69 -1.98 0.90
CA VAL A 109 -12.25 -3.26 1.34
C VAL A 109 -12.38 -4.21 0.15
N LYS A 110 -11.93 -5.45 0.32
CA LYS A 110 -12.07 -6.51 -0.68
C LYS A 110 -13.52 -7.02 -0.72
N PRO A 111 -14.02 -7.46 -1.89
CA PRO A 111 -13.40 -7.32 -3.20
C PRO A 111 -13.56 -5.88 -3.74
N PHE A 112 -12.63 -5.43 -4.54
CA PHE A 112 -12.70 -4.11 -5.15
C PHE A 112 -12.36 -4.19 -6.65
N THR A 113 -12.78 -3.17 -7.38
CA THR A 113 -12.57 -3.08 -8.83
C THR A 113 -11.39 -2.17 -9.15
N ALA A 114 -10.97 -2.18 -10.42
CA ALA A 114 -9.96 -1.25 -10.90
C ALA A 114 -10.40 0.20 -10.72
N VAL A 115 -11.69 0.50 -10.91
CA VAL A 115 -12.25 1.85 -10.73
C VAL A 115 -12.09 2.31 -9.28
N THR A 116 -12.45 1.46 -8.32
CA THR A 116 -12.32 1.78 -6.89
C THR A 116 -10.85 1.98 -6.51
N LEU A 117 -9.97 1.11 -6.99
CA LEU A 117 -8.54 1.24 -6.74
C LEU A 117 -8.00 2.56 -7.30
N ARG A 118 -8.37 2.91 -8.52
CA ARG A 118 -7.98 4.18 -9.13
C ARG A 118 -8.43 5.37 -8.31
N GLU A 119 -9.68 5.36 -7.85
CA GLU A 119 -10.22 6.44 -7.02
C GLU A 119 -9.43 6.61 -5.73
N LYS A 120 -9.09 5.51 -5.07
CA LYS A 120 -8.30 5.55 -3.82
C LYS A 120 -6.90 6.11 -4.07
N LEU A 121 -6.23 5.64 -5.12
CA LEU A 121 -4.89 6.11 -5.45
C LEU A 121 -4.90 7.59 -5.86
N THR A 122 -5.88 8.00 -6.63
CA THR A 122 -6.04 9.41 -7.03
C THR A 122 -6.16 10.30 -5.80
N LYS A 123 -7.00 9.93 -4.84
CA LYS A 123 -7.16 10.70 -3.60
C LYS A 123 -5.87 10.76 -2.78
N ILE A 124 -5.14 9.64 -2.69
CA ILE A 124 -3.87 9.60 -1.95
C ILE A 124 -2.91 10.64 -2.54
N PHE A 125 -2.70 10.62 -3.85
CA PHE A 125 -1.71 11.49 -4.48
C PHE A 125 -2.17 12.94 -4.59
N GLU A 126 -3.48 13.19 -4.69
CA GLU A 126 -4.02 14.54 -4.60
C GLU A 126 -3.76 15.18 -3.22
N ARG A 127 -3.96 14.41 -2.15
CA ARG A 127 -3.70 14.89 -0.79
C ARG A 127 -2.22 15.17 -0.56
N ILE A 128 -1.35 14.32 -1.07
CA ILE A 128 0.10 14.51 -0.98
C ILE A 128 0.50 15.80 -1.70
N ALA A 129 0.01 16.01 -2.91
CA ALA A 129 0.30 17.21 -3.67
C ALA A 129 -0.24 18.47 -2.98
N ALA A 130 -1.45 18.40 -2.42
CA ALA A 130 -2.08 19.53 -1.73
C ALA A 130 -1.36 19.91 -0.44
N SER A 131 -0.76 18.93 0.25
CA SER A 131 -0.01 19.18 1.48
C SER A 131 1.40 19.71 1.24
N GLY A 132 1.88 19.70 -0.01
CA GLY A 132 3.26 20.05 -0.33
C GLY A 132 4.27 18.99 0.06
N ALA A 133 3.83 17.80 0.49
CA ALA A 133 4.72 16.74 0.96
C ALA A 133 5.58 16.12 -0.15
N SER A 134 5.25 16.43 -1.40
CA SER A 134 6.01 15.97 -2.57
C SER A 134 7.30 16.75 -2.79
N ALA A 135 7.46 17.82 -2.09
CA ALA A 135 8.65 18.66 -2.22
C ALA A 135 9.90 18.01 -1.64
#